data_735a67bb8b2300b24abbb3b1b99222a4
#
_entry.id   735a67bb8b2300b24abbb3b1b99222a4
#
_cell.length_a   1.000
_cell.length_b   1.000
_cell.length_c   1.000
_cell.angle_alpha   90.00
_cell.angle_beta   90.00
_cell.angle_gamma   90.00
#
_symmetry.space_group_name_H-M   'P 1'
#
loop_
_entity.id
_entity.type
_entity.pdbx_description
1 polymer ?
#
loop_
_entity_poly.entity_id
_entity_poly.type
_entity_poly.pdbx_seq_one_letter_code
_entity_poly.pdbx_strand_id
1 'polypeptide(L)'
;RHGGKVFFSSGDVVFSSTALIAALEQSADPYHARLRELLSRSETGGEELTRVIARFRGQRVVVVGETIRDTYVLCDRPDIAGESPIMTLRPVERRTYDGGAAIIARHLAALGAFPVLVTAMPRDSADAEELRRRLLIEGVEVRAIEVDTPIPEKQRFLVGAQKVMKLDLLE
;
A
#
# COMPACT_ATOMS: atom_id res chain seq x y z
N ARG A 1 13.25 33.38 8.12
CA ARG A 1 12.79 32.43 7.06
C ARG A 1 13.89 31.39 6.90
N HIS A 2 13.71 30.21 7.46
CA HIS A 2 14.65 29.11 7.37
C HIS A 2 14.19 28.19 6.25
N GLY A 3 14.93 28.14 5.12
CA GLY A 3 14.65 27.27 3.98
C GLY A 3 15.00 25.82 4.29
N GLY A 4 14.13 25.14 5.03
CA GLY A 4 14.27 23.73 5.27
C GLY A 4 13.69 22.91 4.11
N LYS A 5 14.43 21.92 3.62
CA LYS A 5 13.92 20.89 2.70
C LYS A 5 13.60 19.65 3.48
N VAL A 6 12.38 19.15 3.36
CA VAL A 6 11.98 17.86 3.94
C VAL A 6 12.09 16.80 2.87
N PHE A 7 12.92 15.79 3.11
CA PHE A 7 13.09 14.65 2.23
C PHE A 7 12.30 13.46 2.81
N PHE A 8 11.34 12.95 2.04
CA PHE A 8 10.68 11.69 2.35
C PHE A 8 11.35 10.57 1.56
N SER A 9 11.99 9.64 2.24
CA SER A 9 12.64 8.49 1.61
C SER A 9 11.66 7.34 1.43
N SER A 10 10.82 7.42 0.41
CA SER A 10 10.19 6.22 -0.16
C SER A 10 10.28 6.33 -1.68
N GLY A 11 11.47 5.97 -2.21
CA GLY A 11 11.79 6.15 -3.62
C GLY A 11 11.95 7.62 -4.01
N ASP A 12 12.63 7.90 -5.07
CA ASP A 12 13.15 9.17 -5.62
C ASP A 12 12.22 10.40 -5.71
N VAL A 13 11.37 10.64 -4.71
CA VAL A 13 10.43 11.75 -4.70
C VAL A 13 10.77 12.74 -3.60
N VAL A 14 11.35 13.85 -4.02
CA VAL A 14 11.58 15.02 -3.18
C VAL A 14 10.34 15.91 -3.21
N PHE A 15 9.58 15.97 -2.11
CA PHE A 15 8.55 16.98 -1.91
C PHE A 15 9.14 18.15 -1.12
N SER A 16 9.12 19.36 -1.68
CA SER A 16 9.31 20.55 -0.87
C SER A 16 7.94 21.02 -0.37
N SER A 17 7.84 21.39 0.90
CA SER A 17 6.61 21.97 1.46
C SER A 17 6.16 23.21 0.68
N THR A 18 7.10 23.99 0.16
CA THR A 18 6.83 25.16 -0.71
C THR A 18 6.18 24.73 -2.04
N ALA A 19 6.64 23.65 -2.65
CA ALA A 19 6.03 23.14 -3.88
C ALA A 19 4.64 22.55 -3.63
N LEU A 20 4.44 21.91 -2.48
CA LEU A 20 3.13 21.41 -2.07
C LEU A 20 2.12 22.55 -1.84
N ILE A 21 2.54 23.60 -1.15
CA ILE A 21 1.71 24.80 -0.90
C ILE A 21 1.38 25.49 -2.22
N ALA A 22 2.36 25.68 -3.11
CA ALA A 22 2.13 26.29 -4.42
C ALA A 22 1.18 25.44 -5.30
N ALA A 23 1.26 24.11 -5.20
CA ALA A 23 0.33 23.20 -5.90
C ALA A 23 -1.09 23.27 -5.33
N LEU A 24 -1.24 23.43 -4.01
CA LEU A 24 -2.54 23.62 -3.34
C LEU A 24 -3.15 25.00 -3.68
N GLU A 25 -2.34 26.04 -3.75
CA GLU A 25 -2.77 27.39 -4.11
C GLU A 25 -3.24 27.49 -5.58
N GLN A 26 -2.73 26.64 -6.47
CA GLN A 26 -3.11 26.61 -7.89
C GLN A 26 -4.32 25.71 -8.18
N SER A 27 -5.03 25.22 -7.19
CA SER A 27 -6.20 24.29 -7.33
C SER A 27 -5.90 23.02 -8.14
N ALA A 28 -4.64 22.71 -8.37
CA ALA A 28 -4.23 21.51 -9.08
C ALA A 28 -3.93 20.41 -8.06
N ASP A 29 -4.68 19.31 -8.14
CA ASP A 29 -4.36 18.09 -7.43
C ASP A 29 -2.89 17.71 -7.67
N PRO A 30 -2.05 17.62 -6.62
CA PRO A 30 -0.62 17.30 -6.75
C PRO A 30 -0.36 16.01 -7.55
N TYR A 31 -1.30 15.06 -7.51
CA TYR A 31 -1.23 13.83 -8.29
C TYR A 31 -1.37 14.08 -9.79
N HIS A 32 -2.29 14.94 -10.20
CA HIS A 32 -2.46 15.30 -11.62
C HIS A 32 -1.28 16.10 -12.16
N ALA A 33 -0.69 16.99 -11.37
CA ALA A 33 0.51 17.72 -11.78
C ALA A 33 1.69 16.76 -12.00
N ARG A 34 1.88 15.81 -11.09
CA ARG A 34 2.92 14.81 -11.19
C ARG A 34 2.68 13.82 -12.33
N LEU A 35 1.44 13.39 -12.53
CA LEU A 35 1.10 12.52 -13.65
C LEU A 35 1.42 13.19 -14.99
N ARG A 36 1.09 14.48 -15.13
CA ARG A 36 1.45 15.26 -16.33
C ARG A 36 2.97 15.36 -16.52
N GLU A 37 3.74 15.57 -15.44
CA GLU A 37 5.19 15.60 -15.50
C GLU A 37 5.77 14.25 -15.92
N LEU A 38 5.27 13.14 -15.36
CA LEU A 38 5.68 11.79 -15.76
C LEU A 38 5.36 11.50 -17.23
N LEU A 39 4.16 11.85 -17.67
CA LEU A 39 3.75 11.66 -19.06
C LEU A 39 4.55 12.52 -20.04
N SER A 40 4.97 13.74 -19.64
CA SER A 40 5.81 14.60 -20.48
C SER A 40 7.25 14.12 -20.62
N ARG A 41 7.74 13.35 -19.64
CA ARG A 41 9.09 12.76 -19.64
C ARG A 41 9.15 11.38 -20.27
N SER A 42 8.01 10.69 -20.39
CA SER A 42 7.94 9.38 -21.00
C SER A 42 7.70 9.53 -22.50
N GLU A 43 8.32 8.67 -23.29
CA GLU A 43 8.01 8.52 -24.73
C GLU A 43 6.57 7.99 -24.93
N THR A 44 5.95 7.48 -23.86
CA THR A 44 4.60 6.95 -23.84
C THR A 44 3.60 8.07 -23.57
N GLY A 45 2.86 8.47 -24.56
CA GLY A 45 1.77 9.46 -24.43
C GLY A 45 0.59 8.93 -23.59
N GLY A 46 -0.22 9.85 -23.05
CA GLY A 46 -1.40 9.49 -22.24
C GLY A 46 -2.41 8.60 -22.99
N GLU A 47 -2.55 8.76 -24.29
CA GLU A 47 -3.40 7.92 -25.12
C GLU A 47 -2.89 6.47 -25.22
N GLU A 48 -1.58 6.29 -25.33
CA GLU A 48 -0.98 4.98 -25.37
C GLU A 48 -1.12 4.26 -24.03
N LEU A 49 -0.90 4.95 -22.92
CA LEU A 49 -1.14 4.42 -21.59
C LEU A 49 -2.59 3.98 -21.41
N THR A 50 -3.55 4.81 -21.87
CA THR A 50 -4.98 4.48 -21.84
C THR A 50 -5.28 3.23 -22.68
N ARG A 51 -4.67 3.10 -23.86
CA ARG A 51 -4.80 1.90 -24.71
C ARG A 51 -4.23 0.65 -24.03
N VAL A 52 -3.08 0.77 -23.37
CA VAL A 52 -2.47 -0.35 -22.63
C VAL A 52 -3.38 -0.77 -21.48
N ILE A 53 -3.89 0.19 -20.70
CA ILE A 53 -4.81 -0.09 -19.58
C ILE A 53 -6.10 -0.76 -20.11
N ALA A 54 -6.64 -0.29 -21.24
CA ALA A 54 -7.84 -0.88 -21.83
C ALA A 54 -7.67 -2.36 -22.22
N ARG A 55 -6.43 -2.82 -22.47
CA ARG A 55 -6.14 -4.24 -22.79
C ARG A 55 -6.29 -5.17 -21.58
N PHE A 56 -6.30 -4.66 -20.36
CA PHE A 56 -6.57 -5.49 -19.18
C PHE A 56 -8.02 -5.94 -19.11
N ARG A 57 -8.93 -5.17 -19.73
CA ARG A 57 -10.36 -5.48 -19.68
C ARG A 57 -10.66 -6.86 -20.26
N GLY A 58 -11.30 -7.70 -19.48
CA GLY A 58 -11.67 -9.06 -19.88
C GLY A 58 -10.54 -10.08 -19.87
N GLN A 59 -9.30 -9.68 -19.58
CA GLN A 59 -8.17 -10.62 -19.48
C GLN A 59 -8.27 -11.45 -18.22
N ARG A 60 -8.08 -12.75 -18.33
CA ARG A 60 -7.92 -13.64 -17.19
C ARG A 60 -6.44 -13.70 -16.78
N VAL A 61 -6.12 -13.24 -15.57
CA VAL A 61 -4.75 -13.13 -15.08
C VAL A 61 -4.58 -13.96 -13.82
N VAL A 62 -3.64 -14.89 -13.84
CA VAL A 62 -3.30 -15.66 -12.64
C VAL A 62 -2.20 -14.93 -11.87
N VAL A 63 -2.49 -14.62 -10.61
CA VAL A 63 -1.55 -14.03 -9.65
C VAL A 63 -1.17 -15.11 -8.66
N VAL A 64 0.10 -15.47 -8.61
CA VAL A 64 0.62 -16.47 -7.66
C VAL A 64 1.54 -15.79 -6.69
N GLY A 65 1.28 -15.93 -5.41
CA GLY A 65 2.15 -15.35 -4.38
C GLY A 65 1.51 -15.29 -3.01
N GLU A 66 2.30 -14.83 -2.06
CA GLU A 66 1.90 -14.71 -0.67
C GLU A 66 0.96 -13.51 -0.48
N THR A 67 -0.13 -13.73 0.25
CA THR A 67 -0.97 -12.66 0.77
C THR A 67 -0.41 -12.22 2.12
N ILE A 68 -0.25 -10.91 2.31
CA ILE A 68 0.32 -10.30 3.49
C ILE A 68 -0.68 -9.30 4.07
N ARG A 69 -0.73 -9.21 5.38
CA ARG A 69 -1.42 -8.12 6.07
C ARG A 69 -0.43 -6.98 6.35
N ASP A 70 -0.66 -5.81 5.76
CA ASP A 70 0.13 -4.61 5.99
C ASP A 70 -0.61 -3.71 7.01
N THR A 71 -0.09 -3.64 8.24
CA THR A 71 -0.68 -2.84 9.33
C THR A 71 0.16 -1.60 9.61
N TYR A 72 -0.47 -0.45 9.49
CA TYR A 72 0.09 0.84 9.90
C TYR A 72 -0.40 1.18 11.30
N VAL A 73 0.52 1.27 12.23
CA VAL A 73 0.26 1.64 13.62
C VAL A 73 0.67 3.10 13.79
N LEU A 74 -0.32 3.98 13.84
CA LEU A 74 -0.11 5.39 14.07
C LEU A 74 0.09 5.61 15.57
N CYS A 75 1.22 6.18 15.94
CA CYS A 75 1.60 6.40 17.32
C CYS A 75 1.66 7.89 17.62
N ASP A 76 1.44 8.19 18.89
CA ASP A 76 1.72 9.50 19.45
C ASP A 76 3.25 9.76 19.49
N ARG A 77 3.67 10.94 19.97
CA ARG A 77 5.10 11.28 20.03
C ARG A 77 5.87 10.20 20.77
N PRO A 78 7.05 9.81 20.28
CA PRO A 78 7.89 8.88 20.99
C PRO A 78 8.36 9.54 22.30
N ASP A 79 8.42 8.76 23.35
CA ASP A 79 8.96 9.15 24.63
C ASP A 79 10.08 8.19 25.03
N ILE A 80 10.90 8.57 26.00
CA ILE A 80 11.92 7.70 26.57
C ILE A 80 11.38 7.15 27.88
N ALA A 81 11.40 5.82 28.01
CA ALA A 81 10.96 5.18 29.25
C ALA A 81 11.85 5.62 30.43
N GLY A 82 11.23 5.95 31.56
CA GLY A 82 11.97 6.38 32.76
C GLY A 82 12.84 5.29 33.40
N GLU A 83 12.59 4.02 33.06
CA GLU A 83 13.27 2.85 33.62
C GLU A 83 14.55 2.46 32.85
N SER A 84 14.61 2.81 31.56
CA SER A 84 15.75 2.53 30.69
C SER A 84 15.68 3.40 29.42
N PRO A 85 16.79 3.68 28.71
CA PRO A 85 16.80 4.53 27.53
C PRO A 85 16.19 3.82 26.29
N ILE A 86 14.96 3.32 26.44
CA ILE A 86 14.18 2.69 25.38
C ILE A 86 13.09 3.65 24.90
N MET A 87 12.88 3.67 23.58
CA MET A 87 11.80 4.45 22.97
C MET A 87 10.45 3.81 23.29
N THR A 88 9.55 4.58 23.87
CA THR A 88 8.15 4.20 24.09
C THR A 88 7.28 4.73 22.96
N LEU A 89 6.48 3.86 22.36
CA LEU A 89 5.49 4.20 21.36
C LEU A 89 4.10 3.93 21.93
N ARG A 90 3.20 4.91 21.84
CA ARG A 90 1.80 4.75 22.23
C ARG A 90 0.92 4.71 21.00
N PRO A 91 0.38 3.55 20.61
CA PRO A 91 -0.53 3.42 19.47
C PRO A 91 -1.83 4.22 19.72
N VAL A 92 -2.24 5.01 18.74
CA VAL A 92 -3.50 5.78 18.77
C VAL A 92 -4.48 5.29 17.70
N GLU A 93 -3.96 4.74 16.60
CA GLU A 93 -4.80 4.22 15.51
C GLU A 93 -4.09 3.07 14.80
N ARG A 94 -4.86 2.10 14.31
CA ARG A 94 -4.37 1.02 13.45
C ARG A 94 -5.13 1.01 12.14
N ARG A 95 -4.42 0.91 11.03
CA ARG A 95 -4.98 0.74 9.68
C ARG A 95 -4.35 -0.48 9.05
N THR A 96 -5.19 -1.43 8.66
CA THR A 96 -4.74 -2.68 8.04
C THR A 96 -5.17 -2.72 6.58
N TYR A 97 -4.25 -3.14 5.73
CA TYR A 97 -4.43 -3.27 4.29
C TYR A 97 -4.02 -4.67 3.83
N ASP A 98 -4.67 -5.15 2.80
CA ASP A 98 -4.25 -6.37 2.14
C ASP A 98 -3.03 -6.04 1.26
N GLY A 99 -1.96 -6.81 1.40
CA GLY A 99 -0.69 -6.63 0.71
C GLY A 99 -0.27 -7.87 -0.07
N GLY A 100 0.98 -7.86 -0.56
CA GLY A 100 1.53 -8.96 -1.33
C GLY A 100 0.76 -9.22 -2.62
N ALA A 101 0.47 -10.49 -2.90
CA ALA A 101 -0.26 -10.89 -4.09
C ALA A 101 -1.72 -10.42 -4.11
N ALA A 102 -2.35 -10.26 -2.93
CA ALA A 102 -3.74 -9.83 -2.84
C ALA A 102 -3.94 -8.41 -3.40
N ILE A 103 -3.07 -7.45 -3.05
CA ILE A 103 -3.20 -6.08 -3.58
C ILE A 103 -2.95 -6.03 -5.09
N ILE A 104 -2.08 -6.88 -5.62
CA ILE A 104 -1.84 -6.98 -7.07
C ILE A 104 -3.11 -7.46 -7.77
N ALA A 105 -3.75 -8.50 -7.25
CA ALA A 105 -5.00 -9.03 -7.80
C ALA A 105 -6.12 -7.98 -7.77
N ARG A 106 -6.25 -7.22 -6.66
CA ARG A 106 -7.21 -6.12 -6.54
C ARG A 106 -6.97 -5.02 -7.58
N HIS A 107 -5.71 -4.63 -7.80
CA HIS A 107 -5.39 -3.65 -8.84
C HIS A 107 -5.75 -4.15 -10.24
N LEU A 108 -5.49 -5.42 -10.55
CA LEU A 108 -5.89 -6.02 -11.82
C LEU A 108 -7.41 -6.02 -12.02
N ALA A 109 -8.18 -6.35 -10.96
CA ALA A 109 -9.63 -6.27 -10.99
C ALA A 109 -10.11 -4.83 -11.24
N ALA A 110 -9.51 -3.85 -10.56
CA ALA A 110 -9.82 -2.44 -10.76
C ALA A 110 -9.51 -1.94 -12.19
N LEU A 111 -8.54 -2.55 -12.86
CA LEU A 111 -8.22 -2.29 -14.27
C LEU A 111 -9.16 -3.04 -15.25
N GLY A 112 -10.12 -3.83 -14.74
CA GLY A 112 -11.11 -4.55 -15.52
C GLY A 112 -10.68 -5.94 -15.98
N ALA A 113 -9.61 -6.50 -15.44
CA ALA A 113 -9.22 -7.88 -15.62
C ALA A 113 -10.06 -8.83 -14.74
N PHE A 114 -9.95 -10.14 -14.99
CA PHE A 114 -10.49 -11.22 -14.16
C PHE A 114 -9.33 -11.94 -13.47
N PRO A 115 -8.84 -11.44 -12.34
CA PRO A 115 -7.73 -12.05 -11.62
C PRO A 115 -8.16 -13.32 -10.89
N VAL A 116 -7.28 -14.32 -10.94
CA VAL A 116 -7.33 -15.54 -10.13
C VAL A 116 -6.13 -15.50 -9.20
N LEU A 117 -6.34 -15.27 -7.92
CA LEU A 117 -5.30 -15.26 -6.90
C LEU A 117 -5.07 -16.68 -6.38
N VAL A 118 -3.86 -17.19 -6.56
CA VAL A 118 -3.38 -18.45 -5.96
C VAL A 118 -2.45 -18.09 -4.81
N THR A 119 -2.85 -18.38 -3.58
CA THR A 119 -2.14 -17.96 -2.38
C THR A 119 -2.31 -18.95 -1.23
N ALA A 120 -1.33 -19.03 -0.33
CA ALA A 120 -1.48 -19.73 0.93
C ALA A 120 -2.46 -18.99 1.83
N MET A 121 -3.36 -19.74 2.47
CA MET A 121 -4.31 -19.19 3.45
C MET A 121 -4.47 -20.16 4.62
N PRO A 122 -4.56 -19.65 5.86
CA PRO A 122 -4.78 -20.48 7.02
C PRO A 122 -6.12 -21.22 6.93
N ARG A 123 -6.09 -22.47 7.35
CA ARG A 123 -7.28 -23.31 7.49
C ARG A 123 -8.16 -22.80 8.64
N ASP A 124 -9.47 -22.89 8.48
CA ASP A 124 -10.47 -22.59 9.52
C ASP A 124 -10.27 -21.21 10.20
N SER A 125 -9.77 -20.23 9.46
CA SER A 125 -9.50 -18.88 9.95
C SER A 125 -10.59 -17.90 9.55
N ALA A 126 -11.23 -17.27 10.53
CA ALA A 126 -12.22 -16.22 10.30
C ALA A 126 -11.63 -15.04 9.50
N ASP A 127 -10.38 -14.71 9.74
CA ASP A 127 -9.65 -13.66 9.02
C ASP A 127 -9.44 -14.02 7.54
N ALA A 128 -9.10 -15.29 7.26
CA ALA A 128 -8.94 -15.77 5.89
C ALA A 128 -10.27 -15.78 5.14
N GLU A 129 -11.34 -16.17 5.80
CA GLU A 129 -12.68 -16.19 5.21
C GLU A 129 -13.18 -14.75 4.92
N GLU A 130 -12.97 -13.84 5.84
CA GLU A 130 -13.30 -12.43 5.63
C GLU A 130 -12.50 -11.81 4.47
N LEU A 131 -11.22 -12.16 4.35
CA LEU A 131 -10.38 -11.74 3.23
C LEU A 131 -10.90 -12.31 1.90
N ARG A 132 -11.22 -13.60 1.85
CA ARG A 132 -11.82 -14.24 0.65
C ARG A 132 -13.10 -13.53 0.23
N ARG A 133 -13.98 -13.25 1.18
CA ARG A 133 -15.24 -12.55 0.93
C ARG A 133 -15.02 -11.16 0.33
N ARG A 134 -14.11 -10.36 0.90
CA ARG A 134 -13.76 -9.04 0.36
C ARG A 134 -13.19 -9.12 -1.05
N LEU A 135 -12.24 -10.02 -1.29
CA LEU A 135 -11.63 -10.21 -2.59
C LEU A 135 -12.66 -10.63 -3.65
N LEU A 136 -13.59 -11.51 -3.28
CA LEU A 136 -14.67 -11.93 -4.18
C LEU A 136 -15.60 -10.75 -4.56
N ILE A 137 -15.98 -9.92 -3.60
CA ILE A 137 -16.80 -8.71 -3.85
C ILE A 137 -16.08 -7.75 -4.80
N GLU A 138 -14.75 -7.66 -4.73
CA GLU A 138 -13.92 -6.84 -5.59
C GLU A 138 -13.59 -7.49 -6.95
N GLY A 139 -14.16 -8.66 -7.24
CA GLY A 139 -13.98 -9.34 -8.53
C GLY A 139 -12.73 -10.20 -8.63
N VAL A 140 -12.13 -10.59 -7.51
CA VAL A 140 -10.96 -11.49 -7.46
C VAL A 140 -11.42 -12.90 -7.12
N GLU A 141 -11.17 -13.88 -8.02
CA GLU A 141 -11.32 -15.30 -7.72
C GLU A 141 -10.14 -15.77 -6.85
N VAL A 142 -10.40 -16.43 -5.72
CA VAL A 142 -9.34 -16.93 -4.83
C VAL A 142 -9.25 -18.44 -4.89
N ARG A 143 -8.05 -18.94 -5.16
CA ARG A 143 -7.64 -20.34 -5.08
C ARG A 143 -6.66 -20.48 -3.92
N ALA A 144 -7.20 -20.82 -2.75
CA ALA A 144 -6.39 -20.98 -1.55
C ALA A 144 -5.67 -22.32 -1.52
N ILE A 145 -4.40 -22.29 -1.13
CA ILE A 145 -3.64 -23.45 -0.66
C ILE A 145 -3.73 -23.40 0.86
N GLU A 146 -4.43 -24.34 1.45
CA GLU A 146 -4.62 -24.38 2.90
C GLU A 146 -3.32 -24.70 3.61
N VAL A 147 -3.00 -23.87 4.62
CA VAL A 147 -1.83 -24.00 5.49
C VAL A 147 -2.25 -23.88 6.95
N ASP A 148 -1.40 -24.31 7.85
CA ASP A 148 -1.66 -24.22 9.31
C ASP A 148 -1.03 -22.95 9.93
N THR A 149 -0.34 -22.14 9.11
CA THR A 149 0.27 -20.89 9.54
C THR A 149 -0.67 -19.69 9.31
N PRO A 150 -0.63 -18.66 10.16
CA PRO A 150 -1.45 -17.45 9.97
C PRO A 150 -1.04 -16.67 8.72
N ILE A 151 -1.88 -15.71 8.32
CA ILE A 151 -1.51 -14.75 7.27
C ILE A 151 -0.35 -13.90 7.80
N PRO A 152 0.80 -13.84 7.11
CA PRO A 152 1.93 -13.01 7.52
C PRO A 152 1.52 -11.54 7.67
N GLU A 153 1.97 -10.91 8.75
CA GLU A 153 1.67 -9.51 9.02
C GLU A 153 2.95 -8.67 9.09
N LYS A 154 2.92 -7.53 8.41
CA LYS A 154 3.97 -6.51 8.49
C LYS A 154 3.41 -5.26 9.15
N GLN A 155 3.90 -4.97 10.35
CA GLN A 155 3.50 -3.79 11.10
C GLN A 155 4.52 -2.66 10.90
N ARG A 156 4.02 -1.46 10.60
CA ARG A 156 4.82 -0.25 10.46
C ARG A 156 4.33 0.77 11.47
N PHE A 157 5.20 1.14 12.39
CA PHE A 157 4.91 2.13 13.41
C PHE A 157 5.31 3.51 12.90
N LEU A 158 4.37 4.45 12.95
CA LEU A 158 4.56 5.81 12.46
C LEU A 158 4.31 6.82 13.58
N VAL A 159 5.17 7.83 13.64
CA VAL A 159 4.95 9.04 14.43
C VAL A 159 4.85 10.21 13.45
N GLY A 160 3.68 10.79 13.34
CA GLY A 160 3.39 11.72 12.25
C GLY A 160 3.55 11.03 10.89
N ALA A 161 4.40 11.58 10.02
CA ALA A 161 4.71 11.00 8.71
C ALA A 161 5.96 10.08 8.71
N GLN A 162 6.65 9.96 9.85
CA GLN A 162 7.90 9.23 9.94
C GLN A 162 7.66 7.77 10.36
N LYS A 163 8.23 6.81 9.62
CA LYS A 163 8.30 5.40 10.03
C LYS A 163 9.44 5.25 11.04
N VAL A 164 9.10 4.85 12.25
CA VAL A 164 10.08 4.74 13.37
C VAL A 164 10.47 3.28 13.66
N MET A 165 9.59 2.34 13.34
CA MET A 165 9.85 0.92 13.53
C MET A 165 9.08 0.09 12.52
N LYS A 166 9.63 -1.08 12.16
CA LYS A 166 8.96 -2.13 11.39
C LYS A 166 9.06 -3.44 12.16
N LEU A 167 7.96 -4.16 12.22
CA LEU A 167 7.89 -5.50 12.80
C LEU A 167 7.31 -6.44 11.75
N ASP A 168 8.03 -7.51 11.43
CA ASP A 168 7.58 -8.57 10.55
C ASP A 168 7.18 -9.78 11.40
N LEU A 169 5.89 -10.08 11.43
CA LEU A 169 5.33 -11.27 12.05
C LEU A 169 5.19 -12.33 10.95
N LEU A 170 6.26 -13.09 10.77
CA LEU A 170 6.37 -14.17 9.81
C LEU A 170 6.54 -15.45 10.63
N GLU A 171 5.62 -16.38 10.53
CA GLU A 171 5.73 -17.72 11.09
C GLU A 171 5.82 -18.77 9.99
#